data_0a26b5dfb318f64ff375d9a84606b9a6
#
_entry.id   0a26b5dfb318f64ff375d9a84606b9a6
#
_cell.length_a   1.000
_cell.length_b   1.000
_cell.length_c   1.000
_cell.angle_alpha   90.00
_cell.angle_beta   90.00
_cell.angle_gamma   90.00
#
_symmetry.space_group_name_H-M   'P 1'
#
loop_
_entity.id
_entity.type
_entity.pdbx_description
1 polymer ?
#
loop_
_entity_poly.entity_id
_entity_poly.type
_entity_poly.pdbx_seq_one_letter_code
_entity_poly.pdbx_strand_id
1 'polypeptide(L)'
;MKKCIDLYPLTIIRDPYDGKYSGGKYIAINESVNSISPYIDESEDVCKAWWEQNSKEYLIGIGNTAEEAQEDLYQKLMPKDEGEKYLFLDFDGVLNTGNYQKRMKEEAIDAYDEYGPMFDPQAVSYLEQIIERTGCKIVISSTWRNEGIVRMQQMWKDRGMPGTIYSMTPILLSTTFQDVLNGELLSAPVKNAKALEIDMWLQKHASKDARYVIIDDESIRMDEVDYLHMIKTDDETGIDIYAVHNAVLALNGKPNEMTSEH
;
A
#
# COMPACT_ATOMS: atom_id res chain seq x y z
N MET A 1 5.94 -1.75 14.41
CA MET A 1 4.90 -2.78 14.61
C MET A 1 5.08 -3.86 13.57
N LYS A 2 5.01 -5.16 13.92
CA LYS A 2 5.13 -6.25 12.94
C LYS A 2 3.86 -6.25 12.07
N LYS A 3 4.03 -6.26 10.75
CA LYS A 3 2.91 -6.42 9.79
C LYS A 3 2.13 -7.67 10.17
N CYS A 4 0.82 -7.57 10.32
CA CYS A 4 -0.05 -8.71 10.61
C CYS A 4 -0.46 -9.34 9.28
N ILE A 5 0.26 -10.37 8.82
CA ILE A 5 -0.26 -11.28 7.81
C ILE A 5 -1.16 -12.26 8.55
N ASP A 6 -2.34 -12.50 8.00
CA ASP A 6 -3.22 -13.56 8.52
C ASP A 6 -2.59 -14.91 8.16
N LEU A 7 -1.96 -15.53 9.14
CA LEU A 7 -1.36 -16.87 9.01
C LEU A 7 -2.37 -17.98 9.28
N TYR A 8 -3.66 -17.68 9.33
CA TYR A 8 -4.67 -18.71 9.58
C TYR A 8 -5.09 -19.40 8.26
N PRO A 9 -5.16 -20.75 8.24
CA PRO A 9 -4.74 -21.67 9.28
C PRO A 9 -3.21 -21.78 9.38
N LEU A 10 -2.67 -21.76 10.60
CA LEU A 10 -1.25 -21.94 10.88
C LEU A 10 -1.03 -23.23 11.64
N THR A 11 -0.23 -24.12 11.10
CA THR A 11 0.22 -25.34 11.76
C THR A 11 1.72 -25.24 12.02
N ILE A 12 2.12 -25.40 13.29
CA ILE A 12 3.53 -25.48 13.69
C ILE A 12 3.74 -26.81 14.39
N ILE A 13 4.72 -27.56 13.93
CA ILE A 13 5.08 -28.85 14.51
C ILE A 13 6.57 -28.89 14.85
N ARG A 14 6.92 -29.71 15.82
CA ARG A 14 8.31 -30.17 15.96
C ARG A 14 8.59 -31.20 14.88
N ASP A 15 9.72 -31.04 14.17
CA ASP A 15 10.14 -32.01 13.16
C ASP A 15 10.42 -33.36 13.84
N PRO A 16 9.68 -34.44 13.48
CA PRO A 16 9.84 -35.75 14.09
C PRO A 16 11.20 -36.39 13.84
N TYR A 17 11.93 -35.90 12.84
CA TYR A 17 13.25 -36.38 12.44
C TYR A 17 14.37 -35.39 12.79
N ASP A 18 14.11 -34.46 13.72
CA ASP A 18 15.05 -33.49 14.29
C ASP A 18 15.83 -32.70 13.21
N GLY A 19 15.14 -32.36 12.12
CA GLY A 19 15.69 -31.57 11.01
C GLY A 19 16.40 -32.37 9.92
N LYS A 20 16.36 -33.70 9.96
CA LYS A 20 17.05 -34.56 8.98
C LYS A 20 16.66 -34.25 7.52
N TYR A 21 15.39 -33.90 7.28
CA TYR A 21 14.87 -33.58 5.96
C TYR A 21 14.59 -32.09 5.80
N SER A 22 14.07 -31.45 6.83
CA SER A 22 13.67 -30.04 6.82
C SER A 22 14.81 -29.06 7.02
N GLY A 23 15.86 -29.47 7.73
CA GLY A 23 16.97 -28.60 8.11
C GLY A 23 16.75 -27.79 9.39
N GLY A 24 15.62 -27.98 10.10
CA GLY A 24 15.30 -27.32 11.37
C GLY A 24 14.48 -28.19 12.30
N LYS A 25 14.45 -27.85 13.59
CA LYS A 25 13.72 -28.63 14.61
C LYS A 25 12.21 -28.39 14.59
N TYR A 26 11.77 -27.32 13.96
CA TYR A 26 10.36 -26.94 13.84
C TYR A 26 10.03 -26.58 12.40
N ILE A 27 8.80 -26.91 12.02
CA ILE A 27 8.22 -26.63 10.71
C ILE A 27 6.94 -25.85 10.92
N ALA A 28 6.76 -24.76 10.18
CA ALA A 28 5.53 -23.97 10.14
C ALA A 28 4.96 -23.96 8.72
N ILE A 29 3.65 -24.13 8.60
CA ILE A 29 2.93 -24.18 7.31
C ILE A 29 1.62 -23.41 7.44
N ASN A 30 1.28 -22.61 6.42
CA ASN A 30 0.01 -21.85 6.37
C ASN A 30 -1.13 -22.73 5.83
N GLU A 31 -1.29 -23.89 6.42
CA GLU A 31 -2.26 -24.92 6.07
C GLU A 31 -2.76 -25.63 7.32
N SER A 32 -3.84 -26.40 7.17
CA SER A 32 -4.34 -27.22 8.26
C SER A 32 -3.38 -28.38 8.58
N VAL A 33 -3.48 -28.92 9.80
CA VAL A 33 -2.67 -30.07 10.22
C VAL A 33 -2.82 -31.29 9.28
N ASN A 34 -3.95 -31.43 8.61
CA ASN A 34 -4.19 -32.52 7.67
C ASN A 34 -3.25 -32.50 6.46
N SER A 35 -2.78 -31.33 6.04
CA SER A 35 -1.84 -31.19 4.93
C SER A 35 -0.44 -31.71 5.26
N ILE A 36 -0.08 -31.76 6.57
CA ILE A 36 1.22 -32.21 7.05
C ILE A 36 1.14 -33.57 7.80
N SER A 37 -0.07 -34.12 7.99
CA SER A 37 -0.28 -35.36 8.71
C SER A 37 0.57 -36.54 8.20
N PRO A 38 0.76 -36.75 6.89
CA PRO A 38 1.63 -37.83 6.41
C PRO A 38 3.09 -37.70 6.86
N TYR A 39 3.56 -36.46 7.08
CA TYR A 39 4.92 -36.21 7.58
C TYR A 39 5.07 -36.53 9.06
N ILE A 40 3.99 -36.44 9.84
CA ILE A 40 4.02 -36.60 11.30
C ILE A 40 3.82 -38.07 11.69
N ASP A 41 2.89 -38.73 11.03
CA ASP A 41 2.27 -39.99 11.52
C ASP A 41 2.75 -41.25 10.80
N GLU A 42 3.56 -41.12 9.74
CA GLU A 42 3.93 -42.25 8.88
C GLU A 42 5.39 -42.70 9.07
N SER A 43 5.78 -43.73 8.35
CA SER A 43 7.16 -44.23 8.36
C SER A 43 8.15 -43.22 7.76
N GLU A 44 9.43 -43.36 8.10
CA GLU A 44 10.50 -42.48 7.64
C GLU A 44 10.54 -42.37 6.11
N ASP A 45 10.29 -43.44 5.37
CA ASP A 45 10.27 -43.39 3.90
C ASP A 45 9.11 -42.57 3.36
N VAL A 46 7.94 -42.63 3.98
CA VAL A 46 6.77 -41.82 3.62
C VAL A 46 7.03 -40.36 3.93
N CYS A 47 7.61 -40.08 5.07
CA CYS A 47 7.96 -38.71 5.48
C CYS A 47 9.00 -38.08 4.54
N LYS A 48 10.01 -38.84 4.13
CA LYS A 48 11.00 -38.38 3.15
C LYS A 48 10.33 -38.09 1.80
N ALA A 49 9.49 -38.98 1.31
CA ALA A 49 8.78 -38.80 0.05
C ALA A 49 7.85 -37.57 0.10
N TRP A 50 7.13 -37.42 1.21
CA TRP A 50 6.29 -36.23 1.42
C TRP A 50 7.11 -34.95 1.35
N TRP A 51 8.28 -34.89 2.05
CA TRP A 51 9.14 -33.73 2.06
C TRP A 51 9.68 -33.41 0.66
N GLU A 52 10.17 -34.39 -0.08
CA GLU A 52 10.70 -34.24 -1.43
C GLU A 52 9.64 -33.71 -2.41
N GLN A 53 8.40 -34.09 -2.22
CA GLN A 53 7.27 -33.64 -3.05
C GLN A 53 6.77 -32.26 -2.63
N ASN A 54 6.46 -32.08 -1.35
CA ASN A 54 5.67 -30.94 -0.86
C ASN A 54 6.52 -29.75 -0.45
N SER A 55 7.82 -29.90 -0.17
CA SER A 55 8.71 -28.78 0.12
C SER A 55 8.85 -27.78 -1.03
N LYS A 56 8.45 -28.17 -2.25
CA LYS A 56 8.43 -27.33 -3.44
C LYS A 56 7.05 -26.70 -3.72
N GLU A 57 6.01 -27.32 -3.20
CA GLU A 57 4.61 -26.97 -3.45
C GLU A 57 4.06 -26.05 -2.37
N TYR A 58 4.46 -26.26 -1.12
CA TYR A 58 4.06 -25.45 0.02
C TYR A 58 5.17 -24.49 0.44
N LEU A 59 4.76 -23.28 0.85
CA LEU A 59 5.67 -22.41 1.58
C LEU A 59 5.79 -22.92 3.01
N ILE A 60 7.00 -23.39 3.35
CA ILE A 60 7.30 -23.99 4.65
C ILE A 60 8.32 -23.13 5.37
N GLY A 61 7.97 -22.64 6.57
CA GLY A 61 8.89 -22.00 7.50
C GLY A 61 9.66 -23.05 8.29
N ILE A 62 10.95 -22.80 8.52
CA ILE A 62 11.86 -23.74 9.19
C ILE A 62 12.63 -22.97 10.27
N GLY A 63 12.77 -23.55 11.45
CA GLY A 63 13.52 -22.93 12.56
C GLY A 63 13.96 -23.94 13.61
N ASN A 64 14.82 -23.51 14.52
CA ASN A 64 15.21 -24.28 15.69
C ASN A 64 14.26 -24.14 16.88
N THR A 65 13.38 -23.12 16.82
CA THR A 65 12.25 -22.89 17.71
C THR A 65 10.95 -22.73 16.90
N ALA A 66 9.82 -22.84 17.55
CA ALA A 66 8.51 -22.62 16.92
C ALA A 66 8.38 -21.17 16.40
N GLU A 67 8.89 -20.22 17.16
CA GLU A 67 8.90 -18.80 16.80
C GLU A 67 9.78 -18.53 15.58
N GLU A 68 10.96 -19.15 15.49
CA GLU A 68 11.84 -19.03 14.33
C GLU A 68 11.18 -19.62 13.07
N ALA A 69 10.54 -20.79 13.17
CA ALA A 69 9.83 -21.40 12.05
C ALA A 69 8.65 -20.55 11.58
N GLN A 70 7.90 -19.97 12.52
CA GLN A 70 6.82 -19.05 12.19
C GLN A 70 7.33 -17.77 11.53
N GLU A 71 8.42 -17.20 12.03
CA GLU A 71 9.01 -15.99 11.46
C GLU A 71 9.57 -16.27 10.06
N ASP A 72 10.23 -17.42 9.84
CA ASP A 72 10.73 -17.80 8.52
C ASP A 72 9.57 -18.00 7.51
N LEU A 73 8.47 -18.64 7.94
CA LEU A 73 7.26 -18.72 7.12
C LEU A 73 6.70 -17.34 6.81
N TYR A 74 6.62 -16.49 7.83
CA TYR A 74 6.15 -15.12 7.67
C TYR A 74 7.00 -14.35 6.67
N GLN A 75 8.33 -14.43 6.74
CA GLN A 75 9.24 -13.78 5.80
C GLN A 75 9.11 -14.34 4.36
N LYS A 76 8.80 -15.62 4.21
CA LYS A 76 8.56 -16.26 2.91
C LYS A 76 7.20 -15.89 2.31
N LEU A 77 6.19 -15.69 3.14
CA LEU A 77 4.86 -15.22 2.74
C LEU A 77 4.83 -13.71 2.51
N MET A 78 5.78 -12.98 3.13
CA MET A 78 5.93 -11.56 2.81
C MET A 78 6.32 -11.44 1.35
N PRO A 79 5.62 -10.61 0.57
CA PRO A 79 6.12 -10.24 -0.75
C PRO A 79 7.58 -9.79 -0.55
N LYS A 80 8.53 -10.40 -1.23
CA LYS A 80 9.87 -9.83 -1.31
C LYS A 80 9.65 -8.38 -1.71
N ASP A 81 10.34 -7.47 -1.04
CA ASP A 81 10.26 -6.03 -1.31
C ASP A 81 10.74 -5.78 -2.75
N GLU A 82 9.87 -6.10 -3.70
CA GLU A 82 10.11 -6.03 -5.13
C GLU A 82 9.83 -4.60 -5.58
N GLY A 83 10.76 -3.74 -5.25
CA GLY A 83 10.72 -2.35 -5.67
C GLY A 83 10.08 -1.40 -4.66
N GLU A 84 10.27 -0.14 -4.92
CA GLU A 84 9.70 0.96 -4.16
C GLU A 84 8.19 1.05 -4.40
N LYS A 85 7.45 1.40 -3.33
CA LYS A 85 6.00 1.56 -3.37
C LYS A 85 5.62 2.98 -3.01
N TYR A 86 4.81 3.60 -3.84
CA TYR A 86 4.40 4.99 -3.68
C TYR A 86 2.89 5.15 -3.68
N LEU A 87 2.38 5.93 -2.74
CA LEU A 87 1.00 6.38 -2.69
C LEU A 87 0.97 7.87 -3.01
N PHE A 88 0.45 8.22 -4.19
CA PHE A 88 0.11 9.60 -4.52
C PHE A 88 -1.24 9.92 -3.88
N LEU A 89 -1.25 10.89 -2.97
CA LEU A 89 -2.37 11.15 -2.08
C LEU A 89 -2.88 12.56 -2.24
N ASP A 90 -4.15 12.71 -2.59
CA ASP A 90 -4.90 13.95 -2.42
C ASP A 90 -5.48 14.03 -1.00
N PHE A 91 -5.96 15.20 -0.61
CA PHE A 91 -6.55 15.43 0.70
C PHE A 91 -8.05 15.76 0.62
N ASP A 92 -8.43 16.74 -0.20
CA ASP A 92 -9.83 17.10 -0.34
C ASP A 92 -10.58 16.00 -1.10
N GLY A 93 -11.76 15.62 -0.62
CA GLY A 93 -12.51 14.49 -1.18
C GLY A 93 -11.87 13.10 -0.92
N VAL A 94 -10.74 13.03 -0.20
CA VAL A 94 -9.99 11.80 0.11
C VAL A 94 -9.86 11.59 1.62
N LEU A 95 -9.25 12.53 2.32
CA LEU A 95 -9.13 12.56 3.78
C LEU A 95 -10.04 13.61 4.42
N ASN A 96 -10.22 14.73 3.75
CA ASN A 96 -11.16 15.77 4.12
C ASN A 96 -12.46 15.53 3.35
N THR A 97 -13.46 14.93 4.00
CA THR A 97 -14.69 14.44 3.37
C THR A 97 -15.87 15.38 3.61
N GLY A 98 -16.77 15.49 2.63
CA GLY A 98 -17.96 16.32 2.74
C GLY A 98 -18.85 15.91 3.91
N ASN A 99 -19.08 14.61 4.10
CA ASN A 99 -19.90 14.09 5.19
C ASN A 99 -19.33 14.39 6.57
N TYR A 100 -18.00 14.30 6.73
CA TYR A 100 -17.35 14.66 7.99
C TYR A 100 -17.51 16.14 8.30
N GLN A 101 -17.22 17.02 7.35
CA GLN A 101 -17.33 18.47 7.52
C GLN A 101 -18.78 18.89 7.81
N LYS A 102 -19.75 18.30 7.14
CA LYS A 102 -21.17 18.54 7.37
C LYS A 102 -21.57 18.13 8.79
N ARG A 103 -21.19 16.93 9.23
CA ARG A 103 -21.48 16.43 10.58
C ARG A 103 -20.89 17.34 11.65
N MET A 104 -19.63 17.76 11.53
CA MET A 104 -18.98 18.65 12.47
C MET A 104 -19.71 19.98 12.58
N LYS A 105 -20.16 20.53 11.45
CA LYS A 105 -20.97 21.76 11.42
C LYS A 105 -22.33 21.58 12.08
N GLU A 106 -23.02 20.47 11.88
CA GLU A 106 -24.31 20.15 12.48
C GLU A 106 -24.18 19.97 14.01
N GLU A 107 -23.08 19.40 14.47
CA GLU A 107 -22.77 19.19 15.89
C GLU A 107 -22.16 20.43 16.55
N ALA A 108 -21.97 21.52 15.82
CA ALA A 108 -21.29 22.76 16.25
C ALA A 108 -19.88 22.51 16.83
N ILE A 109 -19.17 21.52 16.25
CA ILE A 109 -17.77 21.21 16.56
C ILE A 109 -16.89 21.93 15.57
N ASP A 110 -15.87 22.63 16.09
CA ASP A 110 -14.85 23.26 15.24
C ASP A 110 -13.92 22.16 14.66
N ALA A 111 -14.05 21.93 13.37
CA ALA A 111 -13.24 20.96 12.63
C ALA A 111 -12.13 21.63 11.81
N TYR A 112 -11.54 22.71 12.32
CA TYR A 112 -10.45 23.44 11.72
C TYR A 112 -9.30 23.62 12.71
N ASP A 113 -8.09 23.55 12.20
CA ASP A 113 -6.87 23.95 12.91
C ASP A 113 -6.07 25.00 12.10
N GLU A 114 -4.86 25.28 12.50
CA GLU A 114 -3.97 26.22 11.80
C GLU A 114 -3.57 25.79 10.37
N TYR A 115 -3.83 24.53 10.00
CA TYR A 115 -3.55 23.96 8.70
C TYR A 115 -4.78 23.94 7.79
N GLY A 116 -5.96 24.16 8.33
CA GLY A 116 -7.23 24.13 7.59
C GLY A 116 -8.21 23.09 8.11
N PRO A 117 -9.13 22.59 7.28
CA PRO A 117 -10.11 21.59 7.71
C PRO A 117 -9.45 20.29 8.21
N MET A 118 -9.98 19.77 9.32
CA MET A 118 -9.53 18.50 9.89
C MET A 118 -9.93 17.33 8.97
N PHE A 119 -9.10 16.31 8.97
CA PHE A 119 -9.37 15.08 8.23
C PHE A 119 -10.39 14.19 8.93
N ASP A 120 -11.17 13.45 8.16
CA ASP A 120 -12.12 12.46 8.66
C ASP A 120 -11.36 11.32 9.35
N PRO A 121 -11.58 11.06 10.65
CA PRO A 121 -10.92 9.98 11.37
C PRO A 121 -11.12 8.60 10.73
N GLN A 122 -12.26 8.37 10.06
CA GLN A 122 -12.52 7.11 9.38
C GLN A 122 -11.64 6.96 8.13
N ALA A 123 -11.53 8.02 7.32
CA ALA A 123 -10.63 8.03 6.15
C ALA A 123 -9.16 7.88 6.59
N VAL A 124 -8.76 8.53 7.69
CA VAL A 124 -7.41 8.36 8.27
C VAL A 124 -7.15 6.93 8.72
N SER A 125 -8.13 6.25 9.33
CA SER A 125 -8.00 4.84 9.72
C SER A 125 -7.84 3.91 8.51
N TYR A 126 -8.50 4.19 7.40
CA TYR A 126 -8.32 3.45 6.15
C TYR A 126 -6.94 3.72 5.51
N LEU A 127 -6.48 4.96 5.54
CA LEU A 127 -5.11 5.29 5.11
C LEU A 127 -4.06 4.52 5.94
N GLU A 128 -4.24 4.44 7.26
CA GLU A 128 -3.37 3.66 8.14
C GLU A 128 -3.28 2.20 7.70
N GLN A 129 -4.42 1.57 7.39
CA GLN A 129 -4.45 0.20 6.90
C GLN A 129 -3.69 0.02 5.57
N ILE A 130 -3.79 0.98 4.65
CA ILE A 130 -3.01 0.94 3.40
C ILE A 130 -1.52 0.96 3.72
N ILE A 131 -1.09 1.91 4.55
CA ILE A 131 0.33 2.09 4.90
C ILE A 131 0.88 0.86 5.63
N GLU A 132 0.15 0.35 6.63
CA GLU A 132 0.57 -0.82 7.41
C GLU A 132 0.71 -2.08 6.53
N ARG A 133 -0.24 -2.28 5.61
CA ARG A 133 -0.27 -3.48 4.76
C ARG A 133 0.68 -3.44 3.58
N THR A 134 1.12 -2.26 3.15
CA THR A 134 1.96 -2.11 1.95
C THR A 134 3.36 -1.59 2.23
N GLY A 135 3.54 -0.82 3.29
CA GLY A 135 4.78 -0.09 3.57
C GLY A 135 5.08 1.01 2.55
N CYS A 136 4.07 1.52 1.84
CA CYS A 136 4.26 2.53 0.81
C CYS A 136 4.74 3.87 1.38
N LYS A 137 5.45 4.62 0.54
CA LYS A 137 5.89 5.98 0.80
C LYS A 137 4.82 6.96 0.30
N ILE A 138 4.41 7.91 1.13
CA ILE A 138 3.39 8.90 0.78
C ILE A 138 4.02 10.02 -0.03
N VAL A 139 3.45 10.30 -1.21
CA VAL A 139 3.77 11.45 -2.05
C VAL A 139 2.54 12.31 -2.17
N ILE A 140 2.60 13.56 -1.70
CA ILE A 140 1.44 14.46 -1.73
C ILE A 140 1.24 14.97 -3.15
N SER A 141 0.02 14.76 -3.68
CA SER A 141 -0.47 15.30 -4.95
C SER A 141 -1.55 16.36 -4.77
N SER A 142 -2.00 16.60 -3.53
CA SER A 142 -2.96 17.62 -3.16
C SER A 142 -2.48 19.04 -3.44
N THR A 143 -3.41 19.94 -3.72
CA THR A 143 -3.13 21.39 -3.83
C THR A 143 -2.59 22.00 -2.53
N TRP A 144 -2.82 21.35 -1.39
CA TRP A 144 -2.26 21.78 -0.10
C TRP A 144 -0.72 21.84 -0.10
N ARG A 145 -0.06 21.10 -1.00
CA ARG A 145 1.40 21.10 -1.16
C ARG A 145 1.97 22.49 -1.55
N ASN A 146 1.10 23.43 -1.96
CA ASN A 146 1.50 24.82 -2.22
C ASN A 146 2.12 25.49 -0.99
N GLU A 147 1.79 25.04 0.21
CA GLU A 147 2.38 25.48 1.48
C GLU A 147 3.82 24.93 1.71
N GLY A 148 4.29 24.04 0.85
CA GLY A 148 5.62 23.45 0.88
C GLY A 148 5.74 22.21 1.76
N ILE A 149 6.76 21.38 1.46
CA ILE A 149 6.96 20.07 2.07
C ILE A 149 7.15 20.14 3.60
N VAL A 150 7.85 21.15 4.10
CA VAL A 150 8.13 21.30 5.53
C VAL A 150 6.83 21.52 6.31
N ARG A 151 5.93 22.38 5.79
CA ARG A 151 4.65 22.62 6.43
C ARG A 151 3.74 21.39 6.35
N MET A 152 3.75 20.68 5.23
CA MET A 152 2.99 19.42 5.10
C MET A 152 3.46 18.36 6.08
N GLN A 153 4.77 18.16 6.24
CA GLN A 153 5.34 17.22 7.19
C GLN A 153 5.05 17.63 8.65
N GLN A 154 5.06 18.93 8.96
CA GLN A 154 4.70 19.42 10.29
C GLN A 154 3.22 19.17 10.59
N MET A 155 2.32 19.53 9.67
CA MET A 155 0.88 19.24 9.78
C MET A 155 0.62 17.74 10.01
N TRP A 156 1.28 16.90 9.22
CA TRP A 156 1.14 15.44 9.33
C TRP A 156 1.48 14.91 10.72
N LYS A 157 2.59 15.43 11.27
CA LYS A 157 3.04 15.09 12.62
C LYS A 157 2.09 15.63 13.70
N ASP A 158 1.69 16.89 13.61
CA ASP A 158 0.86 17.57 14.62
C ASP A 158 -0.55 16.96 14.69
N ARG A 159 -1.06 16.49 13.55
CA ARG A 159 -2.34 15.76 13.47
C ARG A 159 -2.20 14.27 13.85
N GLY A 160 -1.00 13.77 14.17
CA GLY A 160 -0.78 12.37 14.50
C GLY A 160 -1.09 11.41 13.35
N MET A 161 -0.87 11.83 12.11
CA MET A 161 -1.21 11.07 10.91
C MET A 161 -0.34 9.82 10.75
N PRO A 162 -0.87 8.74 10.14
CA PRO A 162 -0.14 7.49 9.94
C PRO A 162 0.97 7.64 8.91
N GLY A 163 2.08 6.92 9.12
CA GLY A 163 3.25 6.96 8.24
C GLY A 163 3.97 8.30 8.22
N THR A 164 4.67 8.58 7.13
CA THR A 164 5.40 9.84 6.95
C THR A 164 5.29 10.33 5.52
N ILE A 165 5.19 11.63 5.32
CA ILE A 165 5.27 12.23 3.99
C ILE A 165 6.71 12.10 3.49
N TYR A 166 6.89 11.32 2.42
CA TYR A 166 8.18 11.12 1.77
C TYR A 166 8.54 12.29 0.85
N SER A 167 7.58 12.75 0.03
CA SER A 167 7.78 13.77 -0.98
C SER A 167 6.45 14.41 -1.37
N MET A 168 6.50 15.31 -2.34
CA MET A 168 5.33 15.87 -3.01
C MET A 168 5.59 16.00 -4.51
N THR A 169 4.53 16.00 -5.33
CA THR A 169 4.65 16.25 -6.77
C THR A 169 5.07 17.68 -7.04
N PRO A 170 5.74 17.97 -8.18
CA PRO A 170 5.99 19.34 -8.61
C PRO A 170 4.65 20.07 -8.84
N ILE A 171 4.70 21.38 -8.87
CA ILE A 171 3.56 22.24 -9.20
C ILE A 171 3.78 22.78 -10.60
N LEU A 172 2.94 22.34 -11.54
CA LEU A 172 2.91 22.90 -12.87
C LEU A 172 1.99 24.12 -12.86
N LEU A 173 2.57 25.30 -12.85
CA LEU A 173 1.82 26.52 -13.07
C LEU A 173 1.32 26.52 -14.51
N SER A 174 0.04 26.70 -14.72
CA SER A 174 -0.66 26.63 -16.01
C SER A 174 -0.20 27.68 -17.04
N THR A 175 0.63 28.59 -16.63
CA THR A 175 1.40 29.51 -17.47
C THR A 175 2.62 29.94 -16.66
N THR A 176 3.78 29.40 -16.95
CA THR A 176 4.98 30.06 -16.50
C THR A 176 5.11 31.36 -17.31
N PHE A 177 5.47 32.45 -16.62
CA PHE A 177 5.82 33.73 -17.29
C PHE A 177 6.86 33.48 -18.41
N GLN A 178 7.60 32.40 -18.34
CA GLN A 178 8.58 31.91 -19.31
C GLN A 178 7.94 31.41 -20.61
N ASP A 179 6.78 30.72 -20.53
CA ASP A 179 6.06 30.23 -21.72
C ASP A 179 5.44 31.42 -22.48
N VAL A 180 5.00 32.43 -21.76
CA VAL A 180 4.52 33.70 -22.34
C VAL A 180 5.66 34.44 -23.03
N LEU A 181 6.86 34.45 -22.44
CA LEU A 181 8.04 35.12 -23.03
C LEU A 181 8.58 34.36 -24.25
N ASN A 182 8.43 33.05 -24.32
CA ASN A 182 8.86 32.22 -25.46
C ASN A 182 7.85 32.22 -26.61
N GLY A 183 6.71 32.89 -26.47
CA GLY A 183 5.68 32.96 -27.50
C GLY A 183 4.89 31.66 -27.69
N GLU A 184 5.10 30.69 -26.82
CA GLU A 184 4.33 29.44 -26.77
C GLU A 184 3.04 29.69 -25.96
N LEU A 185 2.08 30.36 -26.58
CA LEU A 185 0.71 30.41 -26.11
C LEU A 185 0.13 28.99 -26.21
N LEU A 186 0.32 28.20 -25.18
CA LEU A 186 -0.53 27.02 -24.96
C LEU A 186 -1.93 27.52 -24.63
N SER A 187 -2.75 27.67 -25.66
CA SER A 187 -4.08 28.27 -25.61
C SER A 187 -5.14 27.35 -24.99
N ALA A 188 -4.75 26.30 -24.25
CA ALA A 188 -5.66 25.47 -23.51
C ALA A 188 -5.11 25.25 -22.09
N PRO A 189 -5.96 25.28 -21.04
CA PRO A 189 -5.55 24.80 -19.74
C PRO A 189 -5.00 23.39 -19.92
N VAL A 190 -3.84 23.09 -19.33
CA VAL A 190 -3.24 21.77 -19.35
C VAL A 190 -4.27 20.84 -18.71
N LYS A 191 -5.07 20.16 -19.54
CA LYS A 191 -5.98 19.13 -19.07
C LYS A 191 -5.09 18.08 -18.40
N ASN A 192 -5.32 17.83 -17.11
CA ASN A 192 -4.61 16.87 -16.30
C ASN A 192 -3.21 17.34 -15.84
N ALA A 193 -3.05 18.57 -15.37
CA ALA A 193 -1.79 19.03 -14.76
C ALA A 193 -1.31 18.04 -13.68
N LYS A 194 -2.21 17.54 -12.84
CA LYS A 194 -1.91 16.56 -11.78
C LYS A 194 -1.31 15.25 -12.33
N ALA A 195 -1.81 14.74 -13.47
CA ALA A 195 -1.24 13.56 -14.13
C ALA A 195 0.20 13.80 -14.59
N LEU A 196 0.47 14.94 -15.23
CA LEU A 196 1.81 15.33 -15.66
C LEU A 196 2.76 15.52 -14.46
N GLU A 197 2.28 16.11 -13.38
CA GLU A 197 3.02 16.29 -12.14
C GLU A 197 3.43 14.94 -11.50
N ILE A 198 2.53 13.97 -11.52
CA ILE A 198 2.80 12.60 -11.05
C ILE A 198 3.81 11.91 -11.97
N ASP A 199 3.62 11.98 -13.29
CA ASP A 199 4.53 11.39 -14.27
C ASP A 199 5.95 11.99 -14.16
N MET A 200 6.07 13.31 -14.09
CA MET A 200 7.35 13.98 -13.87
C MET A 200 8.03 13.55 -12.57
N TRP A 201 7.23 13.35 -11.50
CA TRP A 201 7.76 12.85 -10.24
C TRP A 201 8.26 11.42 -10.37
N LEU A 202 7.47 10.52 -10.99
CA LEU A 202 7.84 9.13 -11.23
C LEU A 202 9.12 9.01 -12.06
N GLN A 203 9.21 9.74 -13.18
CA GLN A 203 10.39 9.73 -14.04
C GLN A 203 11.67 10.16 -13.31
N LYS A 204 11.55 11.07 -12.35
CA LYS A 204 12.68 11.63 -11.62
C LYS A 204 13.10 10.80 -10.41
N HIS A 205 12.15 10.16 -9.73
CA HIS A 205 12.36 9.62 -8.39
C HIS A 205 12.12 8.12 -8.26
N ALA A 206 11.32 7.52 -9.15
CA ALA A 206 10.96 6.13 -9.05
C ALA A 206 11.89 5.23 -9.87
N SER A 207 12.19 4.04 -9.36
CA SER A 207 12.82 2.99 -10.16
C SER A 207 11.84 2.43 -11.18
N LYS A 208 12.35 1.72 -12.21
CA LYS A 208 11.50 1.09 -13.24
C LYS A 208 10.54 0.04 -12.68
N ASP A 209 10.90 -0.57 -11.57
CA ASP A 209 10.13 -1.63 -10.91
C ASP A 209 9.30 -1.07 -9.74
N ALA A 210 9.25 0.25 -9.58
CA ALA A 210 8.44 0.89 -8.57
C ALA A 210 6.95 0.65 -8.84
N ARG A 211 6.20 0.36 -7.77
CA ARG A 211 4.75 0.27 -7.81
C ARG A 211 4.15 1.53 -7.22
N TYR A 212 3.07 1.96 -7.78
CA TYR A 212 2.38 3.12 -7.24
C TYR A 212 0.87 3.01 -7.37
N VAL A 213 0.19 3.80 -6.58
CA VAL A 213 -1.25 4.00 -6.66
C VAL A 213 -1.55 5.49 -6.43
N ILE A 214 -2.58 5.97 -7.07
CA ILE A 214 -3.09 7.34 -6.95
C ILE A 214 -4.45 7.24 -6.27
N ILE A 215 -4.65 7.99 -5.18
CA ILE A 215 -5.97 8.13 -4.53
C ILE A 215 -6.37 9.59 -4.59
N ASP A 216 -7.49 9.84 -5.29
CA ASP A 216 -7.97 11.18 -5.61
C ASP A 216 -9.48 11.14 -5.89
N ASP A 217 -10.23 12.19 -5.59
CA ASP A 217 -11.66 12.31 -5.90
C ASP A 217 -11.91 12.76 -7.35
N GLU A 218 -10.91 13.34 -8.00
CA GLU A 218 -10.95 13.69 -9.41
C GLU A 218 -10.46 12.54 -10.30
N SER A 219 -11.00 12.45 -11.52
CA SER A 219 -10.50 11.49 -12.51
C SER A 219 -9.21 12.01 -13.13
N ILE A 220 -8.08 11.49 -12.67
CA ILE A 220 -6.78 11.78 -13.25
C ILE A 220 -6.57 10.85 -14.43
N ARG A 221 -6.67 11.38 -15.66
CA ARG A 221 -6.34 10.63 -16.86
C ARG A 221 -4.84 10.66 -17.09
N MET A 222 -4.16 9.65 -16.64
CA MET A 222 -2.87 9.29 -17.19
C MET A 222 -3.13 8.47 -18.46
N ASP A 223 -2.27 8.55 -19.47
CA ASP A 223 -2.49 7.89 -20.76
C ASP A 223 -2.84 6.40 -20.62
N GLU A 224 -3.48 5.80 -21.61
CA GLU A 224 -4.27 4.56 -21.61
C GLU A 224 -3.74 3.34 -20.83
N VAL A 225 -2.53 3.39 -20.32
CA VAL A 225 -1.86 2.31 -19.57
C VAL A 225 -2.15 2.38 -18.06
N ASP A 226 -2.58 3.53 -17.50
CA ASP A 226 -2.50 3.82 -16.06
C ASP A 226 -3.82 3.81 -15.29
N TYR A 227 -4.92 3.38 -15.88
CA TYR A 227 -6.20 3.20 -15.15
C TYR A 227 -6.10 2.23 -13.97
N LEU A 228 -5.15 1.30 -14.01
CA LEU A 228 -4.93 0.30 -12.97
C LEU A 228 -4.33 0.89 -11.68
N HIS A 229 -3.79 2.10 -11.77
CA HIS A 229 -3.14 2.77 -10.63
C HIS A 229 -4.00 3.84 -9.98
N MET A 230 -5.16 4.16 -10.56
CA MET A 230 -6.05 5.19 -10.08
C MET A 230 -7.20 4.61 -9.25
N ILE A 231 -7.31 5.06 -8.02
CA ILE A 231 -8.45 4.81 -7.15
C ILE A 231 -9.18 6.13 -6.97
N LYS A 232 -10.34 6.22 -7.61
CA LYS A 232 -11.20 7.38 -7.46
C LYS A 232 -12.04 7.23 -6.21
N THR A 233 -11.99 8.23 -5.34
CA THR A 233 -12.87 8.34 -4.18
C THR A 233 -14.14 9.13 -4.52
N ASP A 234 -15.12 9.04 -3.64
CA ASP A 234 -16.27 9.92 -3.60
C ASP A 234 -15.97 11.04 -2.61
N ASP A 235 -16.13 12.30 -3.00
CA ASP A 235 -15.76 13.48 -2.22
C ASP A 235 -16.54 13.60 -0.89
N GLU A 236 -17.72 12.98 -0.81
CA GLU A 236 -18.50 12.93 0.42
C GLU A 236 -17.97 11.91 1.44
N THR A 237 -17.42 10.79 0.98
CA THR A 237 -17.01 9.66 1.84
C THR A 237 -15.51 9.43 1.93
N GLY A 238 -14.73 9.87 0.96
CA GLY A 238 -13.27 9.72 0.91
C GLY A 238 -12.80 8.27 0.75
N ILE A 239 -11.65 7.96 1.35
CA ILE A 239 -11.10 6.59 1.35
C ILE A 239 -12.07 5.66 2.09
N ASP A 240 -12.42 4.56 1.44
CA ASP A 240 -13.27 3.49 1.98
C ASP A 240 -12.53 2.13 1.99
N ILE A 241 -13.22 1.09 2.41
CA ILE A 241 -12.65 -0.26 2.48
C ILE A 241 -12.31 -0.82 1.09
N TYR A 242 -13.00 -0.42 0.04
CA TYR A 242 -12.72 -0.83 -1.34
C TYR A 242 -11.44 -0.15 -1.84
N ALA A 243 -11.25 1.13 -1.50
CA ALA A 243 -10.00 1.84 -1.77
C ALA A 243 -8.81 1.18 -1.08
N VAL A 244 -8.96 0.74 0.18
CA VAL A 244 -7.93 -0.04 0.90
C VAL A 244 -7.61 -1.32 0.15
N HIS A 245 -8.63 -2.11 -0.21
CA HIS A 245 -8.43 -3.37 -0.93
C HIS A 245 -7.67 -3.17 -2.24
N ASN A 246 -8.12 -2.23 -3.06
CA ASN A 246 -7.51 -1.95 -4.36
C ASN A 246 -6.09 -1.39 -4.24
N ALA A 247 -5.84 -0.51 -3.28
CA ALA A 247 -4.49 0.02 -3.03
C ALA A 247 -3.52 -1.07 -2.60
N VAL A 248 -3.95 -1.99 -1.73
CA VAL A 248 -3.13 -3.11 -1.28
C VAL A 248 -2.84 -4.07 -2.44
N LEU A 249 -3.83 -4.36 -3.30
CA LEU A 249 -3.62 -5.17 -4.50
C LEU A 249 -2.63 -4.51 -5.47
N ALA A 250 -2.83 -3.23 -5.78
CA ALA A 250 -1.96 -2.49 -6.70
C ALA A 250 -0.51 -2.43 -6.21
N LEU A 251 -0.31 -2.23 -4.90
CA LEU A 251 1.02 -2.07 -4.33
C LEU A 251 1.72 -3.39 -3.98
N ASN A 252 0.97 -4.48 -3.72
CA ASN A 252 1.53 -5.79 -3.35
C ASN A 252 1.35 -6.86 -4.42
N GLY A 253 0.36 -6.72 -5.34
CA GLY A 253 0.06 -7.68 -6.39
C GLY A 253 1.18 -7.80 -7.44
N LYS A 254 1.19 -8.91 -8.17
CA LYS A 254 2.02 -9.02 -9.37
C LYS A 254 1.33 -8.26 -10.51
N PRO A 255 2.08 -7.60 -11.41
CA PRO A 255 1.49 -6.83 -12.51
C PRO A 255 0.48 -7.57 -13.39
N ASN A 256 0.53 -8.91 -13.40
CA ASN A 256 -0.33 -9.77 -14.23
C ASN A 256 -1.62 -10.27 -13.54
N GLU A 257 -1.84 -9.98 -12.26
CA GLU A 257 -3.04 -10.46 -11.54
C GLU A 257 -4.23 -9.48 -11.64
N MET A 258 -3.99 -8.25 -12.09
CA MET A 258 -5.01 -7.20 -12.21
C MET A 258 -5.87 -7.28 -13.48
N THR A 259 -5.59 -8.19 -14.43
CA THR A 259 -6.26 -8.22 -15.75
C THR A 259 -7.32 -9.30 -15.90
N SER A 260 -7.68 -10.07 -14.88
CA SER A 260 -8.53 -11.26 -15.04
C SER A 260 -9.96 -11.19 -14.47
N GLU A 261 -10.41 -10.06 -13.93
CA GLU A 261 -11.79 -9.92 -13.46
C GLU A 261 -12.48 -8.69 -14.06
N HIS A 262 -13.00 -8.88 -15.26
CA HIS A 262 -14.13 -8.10 -15.80
C HIS A 262 -15.08 -9.04 -16.54
#